data_ffeabd3a015180d6c39f2667fbd5d1f2
#
_entry.id   ffeabd3a015180d6c39f2667fbd5d1f2
#
_cell.length_a   1.000
_cell.length_b   1.000
_cell.length_c   1.000
_cell.angle_alpha   90.00
_cell.angle_beta   90.00
_cell.angle_gamma   90.00
#
_symmetry.space_group_name_H-M   'P 1'
#
loop_
_entity.id
_entity.type
_entity.pdbx_description
1 polymer ?
#
loop_
_entity_poly.entity_id
_entity_poly.type
_entity_poly.pdbx_seq_one_letter_code
_entity_poly.pdbx_strand_id
1 'polypeptide(L)'
;TSHAPKEHLFTSVIERNTSPMSEKNSAPKAGTARVKRGLAEMLKGGVIMDVVTPEQARIAEDAGAVAVMALERVPADIRAEGGVARMSDPDLIQGIIDTVSIPVMAKARIGHFVEAQILESLKVDYIDESEVLSPADYVNHIEKWGFTVPFVCGATNLGEALRRVNEGAAMVRSKGEAGTGDVSEATKHLRTIFGEIRQLQAMSPDELYVAAKNHQAPYDLIVEVAQTGKLPVVMFTAGGIATPADAAMMMQLGADGVFVGSGIFKSGNPAERAAAIVKATAQFRDASVVAEASRALGEAMVGINVSDLPAPHRLAERGW
;
A
#
# COMPACT_ATOMS: atom_id res chain seq x y z
N THR A 1 -56.38 -19.97 31.16
CA THR A 1 -55.72 -19.91 29.85
C THR A 1 -54.56 -18.96 29.92
N SER A 2 -53.40 -19.55 30.07
CA SER A 2 -52.11 -18.99 30.41
C SER A 2 -51.45 -18.34 29.21
N HIS A 3 -51.04 -17.09 29.39
CA HIS A 3 -50.06 -16.45 28.50
C HIS A 3 -48.67 -16.56 29.15
N ALA A 4 -47.76 -17.26 28.53
CA ALA A 4 -46.33 -17.26 28.88
C ALA A 4 -45.60 -16.16 28.12
N PRO A 5 -44.65 -15.44 28.74
CA PRO A 5 -43.90 -14.39 28.09
C PRO A 5 -42.71 -14.97 27.27
N LYS A 6 -42.49 -14.37 26.11
CA LYS A 6 -41.25 -14.59 25.29
C LYS A 6 -40.14 -13.75 25.86
N GLU A 7 -39.30 -14.32 26.69
CA GLU A 7 -37.96 -13.85 26.97
C GLU A 7 -36.98 -14.88 26.44
N HIS A 8 -35.89 -14.39 25.85
CA HIS A 8 -34.67 -15.01 25.33
C HIS A 8 -34.51 -14.92 23.83
N LEU A 9 -34.01 -13.78 23.40
CA LEU A 9 -33.17 -13.72 22.20
C LEU A 9 -32.34 -12.40 22.16
N PHE A 10 -31.55 -12.12 23.20
CA PHE A 10 -30.50 -11.07 23.13
C PHE A 10 -29.42 -11.29 24.21
N THR A 11 -28.73 -12.42 24.14
CA THR A 11 -27.53 -12.63 24.96
C THR A 11 -26.59 -13.60 24.27
N SER A 12 -25.94 -13.14 23.22
CA SER A 12 -24.70 -13.79 22.74
C SER A 12 -23.95 -12.96 21.69
N VAL A 13 -23.68 -11.71 21.98
CA VAL A 13 -22.63 -10.97 21.25
C VAL A 13 -22.07 -9.93 22.20
N ILE A 14 -21.10 -10.24 22.98
CA ILE A 14 -19.99 -9.42 23.51
C ILE A 14 -19.26 -10.28 24.56
N GLU A 15 -18.51 -11.27 24.12
CA GLU A 15 -17.31 -11.67 24.80
C GLU A 15 -16.13 -11.15 24.00
N ARG A 16 -15.78 -9.89 24.20
CA ARG A 16 -14.46 -9.38 23.79
C ARG A 16 -13.44 -9.99 24.71
N ASN A 17 -12.63 -10.84 24.15
CA ASN A 17 -11.51 -11.52 24.73
C ASN A 17 -10.54 -10.52 25.35
N THR A 18 -10.70 -10.21 26.64
CA THR A 18 -9.66 -9.64 27.48
C THR A 18 -8.89 -10.79 28.09
N SER A 19 -7.93 -11.34 27.33
CA SER A 19 -6.97 -12.29 27.89
C SER A 19 -5.82 -11.54 28.55
N PRO A 20 -5.46 -11.89 29.79
CA PRO A 20 -4.34 -11.25 30.49
C PRO A 20 -3.01 -11.66 29.88
N MET A 21 -2.08 -10.69 29.87
CA MET A 21 -0.69 -10.86 29.46
C MET A 21 0.01 -11.97 30.27
N SER A 22 0.09 -13.17 29.70
CA SER A 22 1.14 -14.13 29.99
C SER A 22 1.19 -15.25 28.94
N GLU A 23 1.80 -15.00 27.79
CA GLU A 23 2.34 -16.08 26.97
C GLU A 23 3.82 -15.83 26.73
N LYS A 24 4.63 -16.47 27.54
CA LYS A 24 6.07 -16.58 27.34
C LYS A 24 6.32 -17.59 26.21
N ASN A 25 7.06 -17.15 25.17
CA ASN A 25 7.82 -17.98 24.23
C ASN A 25 7.07 -19.10 23.47
N SER A 26 6.00 -18.79 22.76
CA SER A 26 5.62 -19.57 21.59
C SER A 26 6.05 -18.85 20.31
N ALA A 27 6.57 -19.59 19.31
CA ALA A 27 6.87 -19.03 18.02
C ALA A 27 5.63 -18.29 17.48
N PRO A 28 5.78 -17.13 16.82
CA PRO A 28 4.63 -16.37 16.31
C PRO A 28 3.83 -17.24 15.35
N LYS A 29 2.52 -17.34 15.57
CA LYS A 29 1.61 -18.04 14.65
C LYS A 29 1.53 -17.26 13.35
N ALA A 30 1.65 -17.96 12.20
CA ALA A 30 1.44 -17.35 10.88
C ALA A 30 0.07 -16.65 10.82
N GLY A 31 0.01 -15.51 10.11
CA GLY A 31 -1.22 -14.77 9.86
C GLY A 31 -1.72 -13.88 11.00
N THR A 32 -1.00 -13.78 12.13
CA THR A 32 -1.33 -12.80 13.19
C THR A 32 -0.99 -11.38 12.75
N ALA A 33 -1.65 -10.38 13.34
CA ALA A 33 -1.34 -8.96 13.08
C ALA A 33 0.14 -8.65 13.28
N ARG A 34 0.75 -9.19 14.33
CA ARG A 34 2.18 -9.01 14.63
C ARG A 34 3.08 -9.57 13.52
N VAL A 35 2.78 -10.77 13.02
CA VAL A 35 3.57 -11.39 11.95
C VAL A 35 3.39 -10.64 10.65
N LYS A 36 2.15 -10.33 10.27
CA LYS A 36 1.86 -9.58 9.03
C LYS A 36 2.53 -8.21 9.01
N ARG A 37 2.44 -7.45 10.11
CA ARG A 37 3.10 -6.14 10.24
C ARG A 37 4.64 -6.29 10.24
N GLY A 38 5.17 -7.32 10.89
CA GLY A 38 6.60 -7.62 10.89
C GLY A 38 7.14 -7.92 9.50
N LEU A 39 6.39 -8.65 8.67
CA LEU A 39 6.74 -8.89 7.26
C LEU A 39 6.78 -7.57 6.47
N ALA A 40 5.82 -6.69 6.66
CA ALA A 40 5.81 -5.38 6.01
C ALA A 40 6.96 -4.46 6.49
N GLU A 41 7.29 -4.49 7.78
CA GLU A 41 8.42 -3.77 8.37
C GLU A 41 9.78 -4.14 7.73
N MET A 42 9.95 -5.38 7.29
CA MET A 42 11.18 -5.84 6.63
C MET A 42 11.46 -5.14 5.31
N LEU A 43 10.47 -4.51 4.70
CA LEU A 43 10.58 -3.83 3.40
C LEU A 43 11.02 -2.35 3.53
N LYS A 44 11.10 -1.81 4.75
CA LYS A 44 11.48 -0.41 4.98
C LYS A 44 12.80 -0.03 4.33
N GLY A 45 12.84 1.18 3.80
CA GLY A 45 14.01 1.74 3.13
C GLY A 45 14.18 1.25 1.69
N GLY A 46 13.30 0.38 1.21
CA GLY A 46 13.40 -0.26 -0.08
C GLY A 46 12.45 0.27 -1.14
N VAL A 47 12.66 -0.25 -2.34
CA VAL A 47 11.83 0.01 -3.53
C VAL A 47 11.10 -1.28 -3.91
N ILE A 48 9.78 -1.16 -4.08
CA ILE A 48 8.92 -2.21 -4.63
C ILE A 48 8.62 -1.82 -6.07
N MET A 49 8.91 -2.72 -7.02
CA MET A 49 8.81 -2.43 -8.44
C MET A 49 7.69 -3.22 -9.11
N ASP A 50 6.86 -2.53 -9.89
CA ASP A 50 5.88 -3.17 -10.75
C ASP A 50 6.57 -3.84 -11.94
N VAL A 51 6.25 -5.10 -12.17
CA VAL A 51 6.82 -5.91 -13.26
C VAL A 51 5.73 -6.67 -13.99
N VAL A 52 5.88 -6.82 -15.31
CA VAL A 52 4.88 -7.48 -16.18
C VAL A 52 5.43 -8.74 -16.86
N THR A 53 6.71 -9.03 -16.69
CA THR A 53 7.37 -10.25 -17.20
C THR A 53 8.38 -10.80 -16.20
N PRO A 54 8.74 -12.09 -16.28
CA PRO A 54 9.85 -12.64 -15.49
C PRO A 54 11.18 -11.93 -15.69
N GLU A 55 11.48 -11.47 -16.91
CA GLU A 55 12.69 -10.70 -17.21
C GLU A 55 12.72 -9.37 -16.48
N GLN A 56 11.61 -8.65 -16.43
CA GLN A 56 11.49 -7.41 -15.66
C GLN A 56 11.66 -7.67 -14.17
N ALA A 57 11.10 -8.77 -13.65
CA ALA A 57 11.28 -9.17 -12.25
C ALA A 57 12.76 -9.41 -11.92
N ARG A 58 13.51 -10.05 -12.80
CA ARG A 58 14.96 -10.24 -12.65
C ARG A 58 15.73 -8.92 -12.68
N ILE A 59 15.39 -8.02 -13.60
CA ILE A 59 15.97 -6.67 -13.65
C ILE A 59 15.73 -5.93 -12.32
N ALA A 60 14.51 -6.03 -11.78
CA ALA A 60 14.16 -5.41 -10.51
C ALA A 60 14.97 -5.99 -9.34
N GLU A 61 15.10 -7.32 -9.26
CA GLU A 61 15.89 -7.99 -8.23
C GLU A 61 17.38 -7.63 -8.34
N ASP A 62 17.94 -7.67 -9.53
CA ASP A 62 19.35 -7.31 -9.80
C ASP A 62 19.64 -5.84 -9.46
N ALA A 63 18.66 -4.96 -9.61
CA ALA A 63 18.75 -3.55 -9.23
C ALA A 63 18.68 -3.32 -7.71
N GLY A 64 18.30 -4.33 -6.92
CA GLY A 64 18.19 -4.26 -5.47
C GLY A 64 16.78 -3.93 -4.97
N ALA A 65 15.73 -4.18 -5.74
CA ALA A 65 14.36 -4.10 -5.26
C ALA A 65 14.15 -5.02 -4.03
N VAL A 66 13.36 -4.57 -3.07
CA VAL A 66 13.02 -5.39 -1.89
C VAL A 66 11.85 -6.32 -2.11
N ALA A 67 11.06 -6.04 -3.13
CA ALA A 67 9.94 -6.86 -3.59
C ALA A 67 9.56 -6.44 -5.02
N VAL A 68 8.81 -7.29 -5.71
CA VAL A 68 8.16 -6.95 -6.97
C VAL A 68 6.66 -7.07 -6.86
N MET A 69 5.94 -6.26 -7.65
CA MET A 69 4.50 -6.33 -7.84
C MET A 69 4.21 -6.94 -9.21
N ALA A 70 3.63 -8.14 -9.23
CA ALA A 70 3.27 -8.82 -10.47
C ALA A 70 2.01 -8.20 -11.08
N LEU A 71 2.11 -7.71 -12.31
CA LEU A 71 1.03 -7.09 -13.08
C LEU A 71 1.02 -7.62 -14.51
N GLU A 72 -0.14 -7.68 -15.16
CA GLU A 72 -0.22 -7.89 -16.61
C GLU A 72 0.12 -6.64 -17.40
N ARG A 73 -0.24 -5.48 -16.85
CA ARG A 73 -0.03 -4.17 -17.43
C ARG A 73 0.39 -3.20 -16.34
N VAL A 74 1.41 -2.39 -16.62
CA VAL A 74 1.75 -1.28 -15.71
C VAL A 74 0.63 -0.24 -15.67
N PRO A 75 0.53 0.57 -14.59
CA PRO A 75 -0.57 1.53 -14.44
C PRO A 75 -0.76 2.48 -15.62
N ALA A 76 0.32 2.89 -16.30
CA ALA A 76 0.22 3.74 -17.49
C ALA A 76 -0.53 3.04 -18.64
N ASP A 77 -0.29 1.75 -18.84
CA ASP A 77 -0.99 0.97 -19.88
C ASP A 77 -2.44 0.70 -19.49
N ILE A 78 -2.73 0.40 -18.22
CA ILE A 78 -4.11 0.27 -17.73
C ILE A 78 -4.89 1.54 -18.01
N ARG A 79 -4.28 2.70 -17.78
CA ARG A 79 -4.88 4.01 -18.04
C ARG A 79 -5.10 4.28 -19.53
N ALA A 80 -4.13 3.94 -20.37
CA ALA A 80 -4.18 4.16 -21.81
C ALA A 80 -5.19 3.24 -22.53
N GLU A 81 -5.24 1.97 -22.14
CA GLU A 81 -6.13 0.98 -22.76
C GLU A 81 -7.57 1.07 -22.26
N GLY A 82 -7.78 1.57 -21.04
CA GLY A 82 -9.11 1.68 -20.44
C GLY A 82 -9.75 0.32 -20.14
N GLY A 83 -11.09 0.32 -20.01
CA GLY A 83 -11.86 -0.88 -19.72
C GLY A 83 -11.77 -1.34 -18.26
N VAL A 84 -12.10 -2.62 -18.00
CA VAL A 84 -12.09 -3.22 -16.67
C VAL A 84 -10.76 -3.90 -16.44
N ALA A 85 -9.94 -3.34 -15.54
CA ALA A 85 -8.69 -3.94 -15.09
C ALA A 85 -8.95 -4.92 -13.93
N ARG A 86 -8.45 -6.15 -14.05
CA ARG A 86 -8.68 -7.26 -13.11
C ARG A 86 -7.37 -7.81 -12.57
N MET A 87 -7.46 -8.76 -11.64
CA MET A 87 -6.33 -9.58 -11.19
C MET A 87 -5.59 -10.18 -12.40
N SER A 88 -4.26 -10.22 -12.31
CA SER A 88 -3.40 -10.82 -13.33
C SER A 88 -3.60 -12.33 -13.43
N ASP A 89 -3.25 -12.88 -14.61
CA ASP A 89 -3.29 -14.32 -14.86
C ASP A 89 -2.41 -15.08 -13.84
N PRO A 90 -2.92 -16.17 -13.24
CA PRO A 90 -2.15 -17.00 -12.30
C PRO A 90 -0.83 -17.52 -12.86
N ASP A 91 -0.76 -17.89 -14.14
CA ASP A 91 0.46 -18.42 -14.76
C ASP A 91 1.54 -17.32 -14.87
N LEU A 92 1.14 -16.07 -15.14
CA LEU A 92 2.05 -14.92 -15.11
C LEU A 92 2.63 -14.71 -13.72
N ILE A 93 1.76 -14.71 -12.70
CA ILE A 93 2.17 -14.54 -11.30
C ILE A 93 3.13 -15.66 -10.88
N GLN A 94 2.80 -16.91 -11.21
CA GLN A 94 3.65 -18.07 -10.91
C GLN A 94 5.01 -17.97 -11.61
N GLY A 95 5.03 -17.56 -12.88
CA GLY A 95 6.28 -17.36 -13.61
C GLY A 95 7.20 -16.30 -12.99
N ILE A 96 6.63 -15.26 -12.40
CA ILE A 96 7.39 -14.25 -11.67
C ILE A 96 7.89 -14.82 -10.33
N ILE A 97 7.03 -15.53 -9.58
CA ILE A 97 7.42 -16.18 -8.31
C ILE A 97 8.60 -17.14 -8.54
N ASP A 98 8.56 -17.94 -9.61
CA ASP A 98 9.60 -18.92 -9.92
C ASP A 98 10.92 -18.28 -10.38
N THR A 99 10.91 -17.00 -10.72
CA THR A 99 12.06 -16.31 -11.31
C THR A 99 12.92 -15.57 -10.29
N VAL A 100 12.32 -15.04 -9.23
CA VAL A 100 12.99 -14.18 -8.24
C VAL A 100 13.03 -14.81 -6.87
N SER A 101 14.00 -14.40 -6.04
CA SER A 101 14.11 -14.82 -4.63
C SER A 101 13.52 -13.80 -3.66
N ILE A 102 13.27 -12.57 -4.12
CA ILE A 102 12.63 -11.52 -3.33
C ILE A 102 11.11 -11.72 -3.29
N PRO A 103 10.42 -11.14 -2.28
CA PRO A 103 8.97 -11.25 -2.17
C PRO A 103 8.21 -10.79 -3.42
N VAL A 104 7.14 -11.50 -3.74
CA VAL A 104 6.24 -11.18 -4.85
C VAL A 104 4.88 -10.77 -4.31
N MET A 105 4.44 -9.59 -4.72
CA MET A 105 3.10 -9.06 -4.45
C MET A 105 2.22 -9.20 -5.69
N ALA A 106 0.92 -9.27 -5.50
CA ALA A 106 -0.05 -9.19 -6.60
C ALA A 106 -1.28 -8.38 -6.16
N LYS A 107 -2.03 -7.86 -7.14
CA LYS A 107 -3.17 -6.97 -6.90
C LYS A 107 -4.50 -7.71 -6.99
N ALA A 108 -5.37 -7.48 -6.01
CA ALA A 108 -6.79 -7.79 -6.07
C ALA A 108 -7.61 -6.50 -6.26
N ARG A 109 -8.74 -6.60 -6.92
CA ARG A 109 -9.70 -5.49 -7.02
C ARG A 109 -10.29 -5.17 -5.64
N ILE A 110 -10.60 -3.91 -5.39
CA ILE A 110 -11.26 -3.48 -4.15
C ILE A 110 -12.53 -4.30 -3.94
N GLY A 111 -12.66 -4.93 -2.76
CA GLY A 111 -13.81 -5.74 -2.36
C GLY A 111 -13.85 -7.16 -2.94
N HIS A 112 -12.94 -7.51 -3.85
CA HIS A 112 -12.97 -8.82 -4.50
C HIS A 112 -12.24 -9.90 -3.68
N PHE A 113 -12.89 -10.36 -2.62
CA PHE A 113 -12.30 -11.34 -1.69
C PHE A 113 -11.93 -12.68 -2.36
N VAL A 114 -12.60 -13.07 -3.45
CA VAL A 114 -12.25 -14.32 -4.17
C VAL A 114 -10.94 -14.16 -4.95
N GLU A 115 -10.66 -12.99 -5.57
CA GLU A 115 -9.33 -12.72 -6.14
C GLU A 115 -8.25 -12.84 -5.06
N ALA A 116 -8.48 -12.30 -3.87
CA ALA A 116 -7.55 -12.42 -2.76
C ALA A 116 -7.34 -13.89 -2.33
N GLN A 117 -8.40 -14.71 -2.30
CA GLN A 117 -8.29 -16.14 -2.02
C GLN A 117 -7.45 -16.87 -3.08
N ILE A 118 -7.62 -16.53 -4.36
CA ILE A 118 -6.79 -17.06 -5.44
C ILE A 118 -5.33 -16.70 -5.22
N LEU A 119 -5.03 -15.43 -4.96
CA LEU A 119 -3.67 -14.94 -4.74
C LEU A 119 -3.01 -15.61 -3.52
N GLU A 120 -3.74 -15.77 -2.42
CA GLU A 120 -3.23 -16.53 -1.27
C GLU A 120 -2.95 -17.99 -1.62
N SER A 121 -3.78 -18.63 -2.43
CA SER A 121 -3.56 -20.02 -2.90
C SER A 121 -2.32 -20.16 -3.79
N LEU A 122 -1.96 -19.12 -4.53
CA LEU A 122 -0.73 -19.05 -5.34
C LEU A 122 0.51 -18.76 -4.48
N LYS A 123 0.33 -18.50 -3.17
CA LYS A 123 1.42 -18.22 -2.22
C LYS A 123 2.18 -16.92 -2.54
N VAL A 124 1.48 -15.89 -3.01
CA VAL A 124 2.06 -14.56 -3.05
C VAL A 124 2.41 -14.11 -1.63
N ASP A 125 3.44 -13.29 -1.49
CA ASP A 125 3.93 -12.85 -0.18
C ASP A 125 3.10 -11.70 0.40
N TYR A 126 2.47 -10.89 -0.46
CA TYR A 126 1.59 -9.77 -0.10
C TYR A 126 0.49 -9.62 -1.15
N ILE A 127 -0.69 -9.17 -0.71
CA ILE A 127 -1.79 -8.80 -1.60
C ILE A 127 -2.03 -7.29 -1.50
N ASP A 128 -2.01 -6.60 -2.63
CA ASP A 128 -2.40 -5.19 -2.72
C ASP A 128 -3.87 -5.11 -3.17
N GLU A 129 -4.76 -4.74 -2.26
CA GLU A 129 -6.14 -4.39 -2.58
C GLU A 129 -6.14 -2.99 -3.19
N SER A 130 -6.22 -2.93 -4.52
CA SER A 130 -5.75 -1.78 -5.27
C SER A 130 -6.84 -1.03 -6.03
N GLU A 131 -6.85 0.30 -5.87
CA GLU A 131 -7.61 1.26 -6.67
C GLU A 131 -7.16 1.35 -8.13
N VAL A 132 -5.96 0.84 -8.44
CA VAL A 132 -5.42 0.80 -9.82
C VAL A 132 -6.25 -0.14 -10.68
N LEU A 133 -6.71 -1.24 -10.13
CA LEU A 133 -7.68 -2.12 -10.77
C LEU A 133 -9.10 -1.56 -10.65
N SER A 134 -10.01 -2.03 -11.51
CA SER A 134 -11.41 -1.63 -11.42
C SER A 134 -12.05 -2.16 -10.14
N PRO A 135 -12.74 -1.35 -9.33
CA PRO A 135 -13.41 -1.84 -8.12
C PRO A 135 -14.42 -2.94 -8.45
N ALA A 136 -14.45 -3.99 -7.62
CA ALA A 136 -15.50 -5.02 -7.67
C ALA A 136 -16.67 -4.68 -6.71
N ASP A 137 -16.39 -3.88 -5.68
CA ASP A 137 -17.38 -3.38 -4.74
C ASP A 137 -17.12 -1.90 -4.47
N TYR A 138 -18.15 -1.06 -4.58
CA TYR A 138 -18.03 0.38 -4.35
C TYR A 138 -18.18 0.78 -2.87
N VAL A 139 -18.59 -0.17 -2.01
CA VAL A 139 -18.90 0.10 -0.60
C VAL A 139 -17.96 -0.64 0.34
N ASN A 140 -17.71 -1.92 0.07
CA ASN A 140 -16.95 -2.78 0.97
C ASN A 140 -15.54 -3.02 0.46
N HIS A 141 -14.55 -2.91 1.38
CA HIS A 141 -13.23 -3.49 1.19
C HIS A 141 -13.18 -4.93 1.68
N ILE A 142 -12.14 -5.66 1.29
CA ILE A 142 -11.92 -7.03 1.75
C ILE A 142 -11.69 -7.02 3.27
N GLU A 143 -12.36 -7.91 4.00
CA GLU A 143 -12.02 -8.22 5.39
C GLU A 143 -10.73 -9.05 5.40
N LYS A 144 -9.66 -8.50 5.98
CA LYS A 144 -8.29 -9.00 5.82
C LYS A 144 -7.83 -9.89 6.98
N TRP A 145 -8.56 -9.88 8.08
CA TRP A 145 -8.21 -10.67 9.26
C TRP A 145 -8.33 -12.18 9.04
N GLY A 146 -9.19 -12.58 8.10
CA GLY A 146 -9.37 -13.98 7.71
C GLY A 146 -8.24 -14.57 6.86
N PHE A 147 -7.32 -13.75 6.35
CA PHE A 147 -6.19 -14.18 5.52
C PHE A 147 -4.91 -14.31 6.36
N THR A 148 -4.00 -15.21 5.96
CA THR A 148 -2.68 -15.34 6.56
C THR A 148 -1.64 -14.42 5.90
N VAL A 149 -1.84 -14.07 4.64
CA VAL A 149 -0.99 -13.17 3.86
C VAL A 149 -1.23 -11.70 4.28
N PRO A 150 -0.18 -10.86 4.39
CA PRO A 150 -0.34 -9.45 4.66
C PRO A 150 -0.91 -8.68 3.46
N PHE A 151 -1.75 -7.68 3.75
CA PHE A 151 -2.36 -6.80 2.75
C PHE A 151 -1.73 -5.42 2.75
N VAL A 152 -1.63 -4.86 1.55
CA VAL A 152 -1.28 -3.47 1.26
C VAL A 152 -2.53 -2.76 0.75
N CYS A 153 -2.77 -1.53 1.22
CA CYS A 153 -3.86 -0.68 0.74
C CYS A 153 -3.39 0.75 0.50
N GLY A 154 -3.99 1.42 -0.46
CA GLY A 154 -3.79 2.84 -0.70
C GLY A 154 -4.63 3.73 0.21
N ALA A 155 -4.13 4.94 0.50
CA ALA A 155 -4.84 5.97 1.22
C ALA A 155 -4.47 7.37 0.73
N THR A 156 -5.40 8.31 0.85
CA THR A 156 -5.21 9.72 0.51
C THR A 156 -5.13 10.64 1.73
N ASN A 157 -5.62 10.15 2.88
CA ASN A 157 -5.66 10.86 4.16
C ASN A 157 -5.60 9.87 5.33
N LEU A 158 -5.46 10.39 6.54
CA LEU A 158 -5.31 9.59 7.75
C LEU A 158 -6.55 8.73 8.04
N GLY A 159 -7.76 9.27 7.86
CA GLY A 159 -9.00 8.54 8.11
C GLY A 159 -9.11 7.31 7.23
N GLU A 160 -8.82 7.43 5.94
CA GLU A 160 -8.79 6.32 5.00
C GLU A 160 -7.72 5.29 5.39
N ALA A 161 -6.50 5.73 5.73
CA ALA A 161 -5.43 4.86 6.20
C ALA A 161 -5.87 4.04 7.43
N LEU A 162 -6.47 4.67 8.42
CA LEU A 162 -6.90 4.00 9.65
C LEU A 162 -8.08 3.04 9.41
N ARG A 163 -8.98 3.35 8.49
CA ARG A 163 -10.02 2.39 8.09
C ARG A 163 -9.42 1.13 7.50
N ARG A 164 -8.42 1.25 6.61
CA ARG A 164 -7.72 0.10 6.03
C ARG A 164 -6.97 -0.71 7.08
N VAL A 165 -6.31 -0.04 8.04
CA VAL A 165 -5.66 -0.71 9.18
C VAL A 165 -6.68 -1.47 10.03
N ASN A 166 -7.83 -0.87 10.29
CA ASN A 166 -8.91 -1.52 11.05
C ASN A 166 -9.45 -2.79 10.37
N GLU A 167 -9.45 -2.82 9.05
CA GLU A 167 -9.83 -3.99 8.24
C GLU A 167 -8.74 -5.05 8.16
N GLY A 168 -7.54 -4.78 8.70
CA GLY A 168 -6.43 -5.73 8.77
C GLY A 168 -5.27 -5.46 7.80
N ALA A 169 -5.20 -4.31 7.14
CA ALA A 169 -4.04 -3.95 6.34
C ALA A 169 -2.77 -3.91 7.18
N ALA A 170 -1.68 -4.48 6.65
CA ALA A 170 -0.36 -4.53 7.30
C ALA A 170 0.59 -3.44 6.78
N MET A 171 0.25 -2.82 5.67
CA MET A 171 0.94 -1.69 5.04
C MET A 171 -0.06 -0.74 4.44
N VAL A 172 0.19 0.55 4.56
CA VAL A 172 -0.50 1.60 3.82
C VAL A 172 0.47 2.26 2.86
N ARG A 173 0.00 2.61 1.68
CA ARG A 173 0.74 3.44 0.72
C ARG A 173 -0.08 4.65 0.32
N SER A 174 0.57 5.73 -0.10
CA SER A 174 -0.16 6.79 -0.79
C SER A 174 -0.78 6.23 -2.07
N LYS A 175 -1.97 6.68 -2.42
CA LYS A 175 -2.56 6.35 -3.72
C LYS A 175 -1.80 7.05 -4.84
N GLY A 176 -1.47 8.33 -4.65
CA GLY A 176 -0.93 9.15 -5.72
C GLY A 176 -1.89 9.16 -6.91
N GLU A 177 -1.35 9.33 -8.11
CA GLU A 177 -2.07 9.06 -9.35
C GLU A 177 -1.20 8.14 -10.21
N ALA A 178 -1.41 6.83 -10.05
CA ALA A 178 -0.58 5.81 -10.65
C ALA A 178 -0.54 5.89 -12.18
N GLY A 179 0.64 5.66 -12.78
CA GLY A 179 0.83 5.65 -14.23
C GLY A 179 0.95 7.04 -14.87
N THR A 180 1.01 8.10 -14.09
CA THR A 180 1.14 9.47 -14.60
C THR A 180 2.58 9.96 -14.73
N GLY A 181 3.51 9.44 -13.92
CA GLY A 181 4.86 10.00 -13.82
C GLY A 181 4.91 11.38 -13.14
N ASP A 182 3.81 11.80 -12.51
CA ASP A 182 3.64 13.05 -11.77
C ASP A 182 3.43 12.75 -10.29
N VAL A 183 4.37 13.14 -9.43
CA VAL A 183 4.36 12.85 -7.99
C VAL A 183 3.49 13.81 -7.17
N SER A 184 2.84 14.78 -7.79
CA SER A 184 2.12 15.83 -7.06
C SER A 184 1.03 15.30 -6.14
N GLU A 185 0.23 14.34 -6.58
CA GLU A 185 -0.80 13.72 -5.73
C GLU A 185 -0.21 12.83 -4.63
N ALA A 186 0.84 12.07 -4.91
CA ALA A 186 1.54 11.30 -3.87
C ALA A 186 2.11 12.21 -2.79
N THR A 187 2.72 13.33 -3.19
CA THR A 187 3.21 14.37 -2.27
C THR A 187 2.08 14.94 -1.40
N LYS A 188 0.96 15.26 -2.02
CA LYS A 188 -0.24 15.76 -1.32
C LYS A 188 -0.75 14.74 -0.30
N HIS A 189 -0.87 13.48 -0.68
CA HIS A 189 -1.36 12.43 0.22
C HIS A 189 -0.42 12.21 1.41
N LEU A 190 0.90 12.13 1.20
CA LEU A 190 1.87 12.02 2.29
C LEU A 190 1.80 13.22 3.24
N ARG A 191 1.81 14.43 2.70
CA ARG A 191 1.73 15.65 3.51
C ARG A 191 0.42 15.75 4.28
N THR A 192 -0.70 15.30 3.69
CA THR A 192 -2.00 15.24 4.36
C THR A 192 -1.93 14.28 5.55
N ILE A 193 -1.52 13.02 5.32
CA ILE A 193 -1.46 12.00 6.37
C ILE A 193 -0.53 12.43 7.50
N PHE A 194 0.69 12.84 7.21
CA PHE A 194 1.64 13.25 8.25
C PHE A 194 1.24 14.58 8.93
N GLY A 195 0.58 15.46 8.21
CA GLY A 195 0.01 16.71 8.78
C GLY A 195 -1.10 16.39 9.77
N GLU A 196 -2.02 15.51 9.42
CA GLU A 196 -3.12 15.07 10.29
C GLU A 196 -2.61 14.31 11.52
N ILE A 197 -1.56 13.48 11.39
CA ILE A 197 -0.90 12.84 12.54
C ILE A 197 -0.37 13.89 13.51
N ARG A 198 0.34 14.92 13.02
CA ARG A 198 0.84 16.01 13.89
C ARG A 198 -0.28 16.80 14.56
N GLN A 199 -1.42 16.97 13.88
CA GLN A 199 -2.59 17.61 14.48
C GLN A 199 -3.14 16.79 15.65
N LEU A 200 -3.27 15.45 15.49
CA LEU A 200 -3.71 14.58 16.58
C LEU A 200 -2.79 14.63 17.80
N GLN A 201 -1.47 14.73 17.60
CA GLN A 201 -0.50 14.83 18.69
C GLN A 201 -0.66 16.12 19.53
N ALA A 202 -1.22 17.17 18.95
CA ALA A 202 -1.46 18.44 19.60
C ALA A 202 -2.83 18.55 20.29
N MET A 203 -3.71 17.56 20.11
CA MET A 203 -5.07 17.57 20.64
C MET A 203 -5.15 17.09 22.09
N SER A 204 -6.07 17.66 22.85
CA SER A 204 -6.46 17.16 24.17
C SER A 204 -7.29 15.87 24.07
N PRO A 205 -7.38 15.06 25.15
CA PRO A 205 -8.11 13.78 25.11
C PRO A 205 -9.58 13.90 24.68
N ASP A 206 -10.25 14.97 25.03
CA ASP A 206 -11.65 15.23 24.64
C ASP A 206 -11.78 15.59 23.15
N GLU A 207 -10.79 16.27 22.57
CA GLU A 207 -10.75 16.59 21.15
C GLU A 207 -10.56 15.33 20.28
N LEU A 208 -9.91 14.28 20.79
CA LEU A 208 -9.69 13.04 20.06
C LEU A 208 -11.01 12.29 19.73
N TYR A 209 -12.08 12.45 20.54
CA TYR A 209 -13.39 11.91 20.18
C TYR A 209 -13.97 12.60 18.93
N VAL A 210 -13.79 13.91 18.83
CA VAL A 210 -14.22 14.69 17.67
C VAL A 210 -13.35 14.35 16.45
N ALA A 211 -12.05 14.19 16.65
CA ALA A 211 -11.13 13.75 15.60
C ALA A 211 -11.53 12.38 15.03
N ALA A 212 -11.85 11.39 15.87
CA ALA A 212 -12.32 10.08 15.43
C ALA A 212 -13.57 10.17 14.55
N LYS A 213 -14.54 11.00 14.95
CA LYS A 213 -15.74 11.28 14.16
C LYS A 213 -15.41 11.93 12.81
N ASN A 214 -14.55 12.93 12.81
CA ASN A 214 -14.20 13.68 11.59
C ASN A 214 -13.38 12.84 10.60
N HIS A 215 -12.45 12.02 11.11
CA HIS A 215 -11.68 11.08 10.30
C HIS A 215 -12.47 9.81 9.92
N GLN A 216 -13.66 9.61 10.49
CA GLN A 216 -14.44 8.39 10.29
C GLN A 216 -13.59 7.13 10.56
N ALA A 217 -12.83 7.16 11.65
CA ALA A 217 -11.88 6.12 12.03
C ALA A 217 -12.13 5.66 13.47
N PRO A 218 -11.76 4.41 13.82
CA PRO A 218 -11.90 3.91 15.17
C PRO A 218 -11.15 4.78 16.19
N TYR A 219 -11.81 5.07 17.30
CA TYR A 219 -11.26 5.92 18.36
C TYR A 219 -9.92 5.39 18.90
N ASP A 220 -9.82 4.08 19.12
CA ASP A 220 -8.60 3.47 19.64
C ASP A 220 -7.39 3.68 18.71
N LEU A 221 -7.59 3.63 17.39
CA LEU A 221 -6.53 3.93 16.41
C LEU A 221 -6.17 5.42 16.38
N ILE A 222 -7.14 6.32 16.54
CA ILE A 222 -6.88 7.76 16.67
C ILE A 222 -6.01 8.04 17.91
N VAL A 223 -6.34 7.43 19.05
CA VAL A 223 -5.56 7.55 20.29
C VAL A 223 -4.15 6.98 20.12
N GLU A 224 -4.02 5.80 19.52
CA GLU A 224 -2.71 5.20 19.24
C GLU A 224 -1.83 6.13 18.39
N VAL A 225 -2.38 6.70 17.32
CA VAL A 225 -1.66 7.63 16.45
C VAL A 225 -1.30 8.93 17.18
N ALA A 226 -2.21 9.48 17.99
CA ALA A 226 -1.92 10.68 18.79
C ALA A 226 -0.77 10.45 19.78
N GLN A 227 -0.71 9.28 20.41
CA GLN A 227 0.32 8.92 21.37
C GLN A 227 1.67 8.59 20.73
N THR A 228 1.66 7.88 19.61
CA THR A 228 2.89 7.37 18.97
C THR A 228 3.46 8.33 17.92
N GLY A 229 2.65 9.24 17.39
CA GLY A 229 3.04 10.14 16.30
C GLY A 229 3.27 9.45 14.95
N LYS A 230 2.74 8.24 14.78
CA LYS A 230 2.89 7.47 13.54
C LYS A 230 1.71 6.53 13.31
N LEU A 231 1.56 6.03 12.10
CA LEU A 231 0.62 4.95 11.79
C LEU A 231 1.01 3.65 12.52
N PRO A 232 0.04 2.80 12.86
CA PRO A 232 0.29 1.47 13.44
C PRO A 232 1.01 0.50 12.49
N VAL A 233 1.11 0.85 11.22
CA VAL A 233 1.73 0.08 10.14
C VAL A 233 2.68 0.96 9.33
N VAL A 234 3.56 0.34 8.54
CA VAL A 234 4.47 1.08 7.65
C VAL A 234 3.68 1.89 6.61
N MET A 235 4.21 3.08 6.28
CA MET A 235 3.65 4.00 5.29
C MET A 235 4.60 4.16 4.12
N PHE A 236 4.30 3.50 3.00
CA PHE A 236 5.01 3.65 1.75
C PHE A 236 4.39 4.76 0.89
N THR A 237 5.09 5.17 -0.13
CA THR A 237 4.56 6.07 -1.15
C THR A 237 4.43 5.36 -2.48
N ALA A 238 3.41 5.70 -3.23
CA ALA A 238 3.15 5.23 -4.59
C ALA A 238 2.49 6.33 -5.42
N GLY A 239 2.59 6.19 -6.72
CA GLY A 239 1.92 7.05 -7.70
C GLY A 239 2.81 8.17 -8.23
N GLY A 240 3.28 8.00 -9.46
CA GLY A 240 3.95 9.05 -10.22
C GLY A 240 5.46 9.18 -10.03
N ILE A 241 6.12 8.28 -9.30
CA ILE A 241 7.59 8.30 -9.16
C ILE A 241 8.23 7.90 -10.50
N ALA A 242 9.07 8.76 -11.04
CA ALA A 242 9.74 8.56 -12.33
C ALA A 242 11.25 8.80 -12.29
N THR A 243 11.77 9.43 -11.23
CA THR A 243 13.17 9.81 -11.14
C THR A 243 13.77 9.47 -9.75
N PRO A 244 15.12 9.36 -9.64
CA PRO A 244 15.76 9.23 -8.34
C PRO A 244 15.44 10.36 -7.36
N ALA A 245 15.32 11.59 -7.87
CA ALA A 245 14.96 12.76 -7.06
C ALA A 245 13.54 12.67 -6.50
N ASP A 246 12.58 12.14 -7.28
CA ASP A 246 11.22 11.90 -6.80
C ASP A 246 11.23 10.93 -5.60
N ALA A 247 11.93 9.80 -5.73
CA ALA A 247 12.03 8.81 -4.67
C ALA A 247 12.69 9.40 -3.41
N ALA A 248 13.79 10.13 -3.56
CA ALA A 248 14.47 10.80 -2.45
C ALA A 248 13.57 11.82 -1.75
N MET A 249 12.78 12.59 -2.51
CA MET A 249 11.82 13.56 -1.95
C MET A 249 10.76 12.86 -1.10
N MET A 250 10.20 11.76 -1.58
CA MET A 250 9.20 10.99 -0.83
C MET A 250 9.77 10.45 0.48
N MET A 251 10.99 9.93 0.46
CA MET A 251 11.67 9.45 1.66
C MET A 251 11.97 10.59 2.65
N GLN A 252 12.36 11.76 2.17
CA GLN A 252 12.56 12.94 3.03
C GLN A 252 11.25 13.47 3.62
N LEU A 253 10.12 13.29 2.94
CA LEU A 253 8.79 13.61 3.47
C LEU A 253 8.33 12.64 4.58
N GLY A 254 9.05 11.52 4.78
CA GLY A 254 8.78 10.59 5.87
C GLY A 254 8.24 9.22 5.43
N ALA A 255 8.17 8.92 4.14
CA ALA A 255 7.79 7.59 3.69
C ALA A 255 8.78 6.52 4.18
N ASP A 256 8.28 5.33 4.47
CA ASP A 256 9.09 4.17 4.88
C ASP A 256 9.71 3.42 3.69
N GLY A 257 9.30 3.72 2.48
CA GLY A 257 9.78 3.14 1.23
C GLY A 257 8.94 3.62 0.06
N VAL A 258 9.25 3.16 -1.14
CA VAL A 258 8.60 3.61 -2.36
C VAL A 258 8.13 2.44 -3.23
N PHE A 259 6.97 2.62 -3.87
CA PHE A 259 6.51 1.81 -5.00
C PHE A 259 6.81 2.58 -6.28
N VAL A 260 7.38 1.91 -7.27
CA VAL A 260 7.61 2.49 -8.59
C VAL A 260 6.99 1.57 -9.64
N GLY A 261 6.00 2.09 -10.35
CA GLY A 261 5.31 1.37 -11.42
C GLY A 261 5.90 1.70 -12.79
N SER A 262 5.13 2.44 -13.58
CA SER A 262 5.50 2.79 -14.96
C SER A 262 6.81 3.57 -15.08
N GLY A 263 7.24 4.26 -14.04
CA GLY A 263 8.44 5.11 -14.06
C GLY A 263 9.75 4.41 -14.39
N ILE A 264 9.84 3.09 -14.16
CA ILE A 264 11.01 2.30 -14.52
C ILE A 264 10.86 1.72 -15.93
N PHE A 265 9.89 0.85 -16.16
CA PHE A 265 9.81 0.09 -17.41
C PHE A 265 9.22 0.86 -18.59
N LYS A 266 8.72 2.07 -18.39
CA LYS A 266 8.34 3.03 -19.45
C LYS A 266 9.44 4.09 -19.71
N SER A 267 10.61 3.93 -19.13
CA SER A 267 11.78 4.79 -19.36
C SER A 267 12.71 4.24 -20.44
N GLY A 268 13.68 5.05 -20.87
CA GLY A 268 14.65 4.67 -21.90
C GLY A 268 15.64 3.58 -21.47
N ASN A 269 16.04 3.55 -20.17
CA ASN A 269 17.00 2.60 -19.59
C ASN A 269 16.47 2.00 -18.30
N PRO A 270 15.56 1.01 -18.33
CA PRO A 270 14.90 0.49 -17.14
C PRO A 270 15.85 -0.06 -16.07
N ALA A 271 16.85 -0.86 -16.45
CA ALA A 271 17.79 -1.47 -15.50
C ALA A 271 18.63 -0.42 -14.74
N GLU A 272 19.18 0.56 -15.45
CA GLU A 272 19.96 1.64 -14.85
C GLU A 272 19.10 2.55 -14.00
N ARG A 273 17.91 2.87 -14.45
CA ARG A 273 16.93 3.69 -13.71
C ARG A 273 16.47 2.99 -12.43
N ALA A 274 16.20 1.70 -12.49
CA ALA A 274 15.86 0.90 -11.33
C ALA A 274 16.96 0.95 -10.26
N ALA A 275 18.21 0.68 -10.64
CA ALA A 275 19.36 0.75 -9.74
C ALA A 275 19.57 2.17 -9.16
N ALA A 276 19.39 3.20 -9.97
CA ALA A 276 19.49 4.59 -9.55
C ALA A 276 18.43 4.98 -8.52
N ILE A 277 17.18 4.56 -8.73
CA ILE A 277 16.08 4.80 -7.80
C ILE A 277 16.29 4.04 -6.48
N VAL A 278 16.78 2.80 -6.51
CA VAL A 278 17.16 2.04 -5.30
C VAL A 278 18.22 2.77 -4.50
N LYS A 279 19.30 3.24 -5.17
CA LYS A 279 20.38 3.98 -4.54
C LYS A 279 19.91 5.29 -3.91
N ALA A 280 19.12 6.07 -4.63
CA ALA A 280 18.55 7.33 -4.14
C ALA A 280 17.58 7.12 -2.98
N THR A 281 16.81 6.04 -2.98
CA THR A 281 15.91 5.68 -1.88
C THR A 281 16.68 5.30 -0.63
N ALA A 282 17.78 4.54 -0.76
CA ALA A 282 18.61 4.12 0.36
C ALA A 282 19.38 5.29 1.00
N GLN A 283 19.84 6.24 0.17
CA GLN A 283 20.71 7.36 0.59
C GLN A 283 20.05 8.72 0.33
N PHE A 284 18.76 8.81 0.54
CA PHE A 284 17.91 9.93 0.16
C PHE A 284 18.29 11.29 0.80
N ARG A 285 19.06 11.29 1.87
CA ARG A 285 19.52 12.53 2.54
C ARG A 285 20.83 13.07 2.00
N ASP A 286 21.55 12.29 1.21
CA ASP A 286 22.81 12.72 0.58
C ASP A 286 22.53 13.25 -0.83
N ALA A 287 22.46 14.57 -0.96
CA ALA A 287 22.18 15.22 -2.23
C ALA A 287 23.24 14.91 -3.30
N SER A 288 24.50 14.65 -2.91
CA SER A 288 25.56 14.30 -3.85
C SER A 288 25.37 12.90 -4.43
N VAL A 289 24.91 11.95 -3.61
CA VAL A 289 24.57 10.59 -4.06
C VAL A 289 23.34 10.63 -4.97
N VAL A 290 22.31 11.40 -4.62
CA VAL A 290 21.12 11.55 -5.47
C VAL A 290 21.47 12.21 -6.80
N ALA A 291 22.33 13.23 -6.80
CA ALA A 291 22.82 13.88 -8.03
C ALA A 291 23.59 12.89 -8.92
N GLU A 292 24.48 12.10 -8.34
CA GLU A 292 25.24 11.08 -9.08
C GLU A 292 24.31 9.99 -9.64
N ALA A 293 23.36 9.50 -8.85
CA ALA A 293 22.35 8.53 -9.29
C ALA A 293 21.46 9.06 -10.42
N SER A 294 21.31 10.37 -10.54
CA SER A 294 20.47 11.01 -11.58
C SER A 294 21.16 11.21 -12.92
N ARG A 295 22.48 10.91 -13.02
CA ARG A 295 23.26 11.15 -14.25
C ARG A 295 23.00 10.08 -15.30
N ALA A 296 22.95 10.50 -16.55
CA ALA A 296 23.02 9.63 -17.74
C ALA A 296 21.99 8.50 -17.78
N LEU A 297 20.79 8.69 -17.21
CA LEU A 297 19.73 7.67 -17.15
C LEU A 297 18.89 7.57 -18.44
N GLY A 298 19.18 8.39 -19.46
CA GLY A 298 18.33 8.50 -20.62
C GLY A 298 17.01 9.21 -20.31
N GLU A 299 16.02 9.02 -21.17
CA GLU A 299 14.72 9.68 -21.03
C GLU A 299 13.88 9.04 -19.91
N ALA A 300 13.35 9.89 -19.02
CA ALA A 300 12.30 9.48 -18.10
C ALA A 300 11.01 9.23 -18.88
N MET A 301 10.05 8.49 -18.27
CA MET A 301 8.72 8.40 -18.87
C MET A 301 8.12 9.80 -19.08
N VAL A 302 7.47 10.01 -20.21
CA VAL A 302 6.87 11.31 -20.56
C VAL A 302 5.79 11.72 -19.56
N GLY A 303 4.94 10.76 -19.19
CA GLY A 303 3.93 10.97 -18.18
C GLY A 303 2.75 11.85 -18.62
N ILE A 304 1.88 12.13 -17.65
CA ILE A 304 0.68 12.95 -17.80
C ILE A 304 0.62 13.87 -16.57
N ASN A 305 0.43 15.18 -16.81
CA ASN A 305 0.20 16.11 -15.72
C ASN A 305 -1.14 15.77 -15.03
N VAL A 306 -1.14 15.54 -13.73
CA VAL A 306 -2.34 15.15 -12.97
C VAL A 306 -3.44 16.21 -13.06
N SER A 307 -3.09 17.50 -13.16
CA SER A 307 -4.07 18.59 -13.32
C SER A 307 -4.91 18.47 -14.60
N ASP A 308 -4.40 17.79 -15.62
CA ASP A 308 -5.06 17.61 -16.90
C ASP A 308 -6.01 16.39 -16.92
N LEU A 309 -5.99 15.57 -15.84
CA LEU A 309 -6.85 14.39 -15.74
C LEU A 309 -8.28 14.79 -15.34
N PRO A 310 -9.30 14.42 -16.16
CA PRO A 310 -10.70 14.55 -15.74
C PRO A 310 -10.98 13.70 -14.48
N ALA A 311 -11.90 14.16 -13.64
CA ALA A 311 -12.25 13.47 -12.40
C ALA A 311 -12.59 11.97 -12.58
N PRO A 312 -13.34 11.52 -13.62
CA PRO A 312 -13.62 10.10 -13.80
C PRO A 312 -12.37 9.23 -14.08
N HIS A 313 -11.24 9.85 -14.46
CA HIS A 313 -10.00 9.17 -14.78
C HIS A 313 -9.01 9.16 -13.59
N ARG A 314 -9.39 9.74 -12.46
CA ARG A 314 -8.56 9.75 -11.24
C ARG A 314 -8.76 8.46 -10.45
N LEU A 315 -7.73 7.65 -10.43
CA LEU A 315 -7.76 6.34 -9.75
C LEU A 315 -7.78 6.48 -8.24
N ALA A 316 -7.15 7.53 -7.70
CA ALA A 316 -7.06 7.78 -6.26
C ALA A 316 -8.41 8.01 -5.57
N GLU A 317 -9.43 8.40 -6.31
CA GLU A 317 -10.78 8.64 -5.77
C GLU A 317 -11.58 7.34 -5.53
N ARG A 318 -11.07 6.19 -6.00
CA ARG A 318 -11.71 4.89 -5.82
C ARG A 318 -11.53 4.37 -4.39
N GLY A 319 -12.59 3.85 -3.80
CA GLY A 319 -12.55 3.11 -2.53
C GLY A 319 -12.04 3.94 -1.35
N TRP A 320 -12.63 5.08 -1.12
CA TRP A 320 -12.33 5.98 0.03
C TRP A 320 -12.63 5.37 1.41
#